data_47a310810f413614bf22ab6e5e1321a4
#
_entry.id   47a310810f413614bf22ab6e5e1321a4
#
_cell.length_a   1.000
_cell.length_b   1.000
_cell.length_c   1.000
_cell.angle_alpha   90.00
_cell.angle_beta   90.00
_cell.angle_gamma   90.00
#
_symmetry.space_group_name_H-M   'P 1'
#
loop_
_entity.id
_entity.type
_entity.pdbx_description
1 polymer ?
#
loop_
_entity_poly.entity_id
_entity_poly.type
_entity_poly.pdbx_seq_one_letter_code
_entity_poly.pdbx_strand_id
1 'polypeptide(L)'
;GKYVLRVRQLGDPSTETAMRVHKSAGVGRIATYIIIVLSVFCTGFLIYRTLRLRHAAATAASAASSDNNRTQAENEAGKQRYKTTRLSDEECKRLSKTLDQVMRSSHPYKNPDLKISDLAKLADTSAHALSFLFNQYMQKSYYDYINTYRVDEFKRLVKEIDTSRYTLTAMSQMCGFSSRASFFRHFKSITGITPSEYLK
;
A
#
# COMPACT_ATOMS: atom_id res chain seq x y z
N GLY A 1 -17.48 -21.79 53.45
CA GLY A 1 -17.29 -23.04 54.19
C GLY A 1 -16.03 -22.91 55.04
N LYS A 2 -16.15 -23.23 56.30
CA LYS A 2 -15.01 -23.29 57.22
C LYS A 2 -14.40 -24.69 57.10
N TYR A 3 -13.15 -24.76 56.70
CA TYR A 3 -12.43 -26.04 56.71
C TYR A 3 -11.51 -26.08 57.94
N VAL A 4 -11.48 -27.16 58.63
CA VAL A 4 -10.58 -27.44 59.76
C VAL A 4 -9.61 -28.51 59.31
N LEU A 5 -8.33 -28.12 59.14
CA LEU A 5 -7.26 -29.07 58.89
C LEU A 5 -6.69 -29.53 60.24
N ARG A 6 -6.79 -30.86 60.54
CA ARG A 6 -6.11 -31.47 61.68
C ARG A 6 -4.76 -32.00 61.19
N VAL A 7 -3.71 -31.46 61.74
CA VAL A 7 -2.35 -31.99 61.50
C VAL A 7 -1.91 -32.70 62.77
N ARG A 8 -1.61 -34.00 62.65
CA ARG A 8 -1.07 -34.82 63.75
C ARG A 8 0.42 -35.02 63.54
N GLN A 9 1.23 -34.55 64.49
CA GLN A 9 2.66 -34.91 64.46
C GLN A 9 2.79 -36.32 65.07
N LEU A 10 3.55 -37.18 64.32
CA LEU A 10 3.84 -38.54 64.80
C LEU A 10 4.78 -38.46 66.03
N GLY A 11 4.29 -38.73 67.22
CA GLY A 11 5.14 -38.91 68.40
C GLY A 11 4.62 -38.35 69.71
N ASP A 12 3.56 -37.53 69.80
CA ASP A 12 3.02 -37.04 71.05
C ASP A 12 1.51 -36.81 70.94
N PRO A 13 0.71 -37.58 71.67
CA PRO A 13 -0.75 -37.50 71.65
C PRO A 13 -1.34 -36.24 72.32
N SER A 14 -0.51 -35.39 72.96
CA SER A 14 -0.99 -34.22 73.70
C SER A 14 -0.92 -32.89 72.90
N THR A 15 -0.37 -32.90 71.72
CA THR A 15 -0.24 -31.68 70.87
C THR A 15 -1.11 -31.73 69.63
N GLU A 16 -2.42 -31.59 69.80
CA GLU A 16 -3.38 -31.41 68.73
C GLU A 16 -3.57 -29.88 68.49
N THR A 17 -2.83 -29.30 67.54
CA THR A 17 -2.97 -27.86 67.18
C THR A 17 -3.98 -27.73 66.06
N ALA A 18 -5.17 -27.23 66.36
CA ALA A 18 -6.17 -26.94 65.35
C ALA A 18 -5.92 -25.58 64.72
N MET A 19 -5.41 -25.54 63.49
CA MET A 19 -5.26 -24.33 62.73
C MET A 19 -6.56 -24.02 61.97
N ARG A 20 -7.25 -22.95 62.32
CA ARG A 20 -8.42 -22.45 61.59
C ARG A 20 -7.97 -21.62 60.41
N VAL A 21 -8.12 -22.18 59.23
CA VAL A 21 -7.90 -21.40 57.98
C VAL A 21 -9.19 -20.69 57.62
N HIS A 22 -9.20 -19.38 57.76
CA HIS A 22 -10.26 -18.53 57.24
C HIS A 22 -10.08 -18.32 55.72
N LYS A 23 -10.98 -18.92 54.95
CA LYS A 23 -11.09 -18.56 53.52
C LYS A 23 -11.64 -17.14 53.48
N SER A 24 -10.82 -16.18 53.05
CA SER A 24 -11.24 -14.80 52.92
C SER A 24 -12.34 -14.70 51.85
N ALA A 25 -13.54 -14.32 52.28
CA ALA A 25 -14.70 -14.12 51.39
C ALA A 25 -14.49 -12.97 50.36
N GLY A 26 -13.36 -12.29 50.45
CA GLY A 26 -13.01 -11.17 49.57
C GLY A 26 -12.54 -11.58 48.18
N VAL A 27 -11.80 -12.70 48.07
CA VAL A 27 -11.19 -13.12 46.78
C VAL A 27 -12.25 -13.53 45.76
N GLY A 28 -13.33 -14.19 46.22
CA GLY A 28 -14.45 -14.56 45.32
C GLY A 28 -15.22 -13.36 44.79
N ARG A 29 -15.39 -12.32 45.61
CA ARG A 29 -16.07 -11.08 45.19
C ARG A 29 -15.25 -10.27 44.22
N ILE A 30 -13.93 -10.17 44.40
CA ILE A 30 -13.03 -9.47 43.45
C ILE A 30 -13.01 -10.19 42.11
N ALA A 31 -12.93 -11.52 42.10
CA ALA A 31 -12.96 -12.30 40.87
C ALA A 31 -14.27 -12.11 40.07
N THR A 32 -15.43 -12.07 40.78
CA THR A 32 -16.73 -11.83 40.11
C THR A 32 -16.82 -10.41 39.56
N TYR A 33 -16.30 -9.38 40.24
CA TYR A 33 -16.25 -8.02 39.72
C TYR A 33 -15.37 -7.92 38.46
N ILE A 34 -14.21 -8.56 38.44
CA ILE A 34 -13.33 -8.59 37.29
C ILE A 34 -14.03 -9.25 36.10
N ILE A 35 -14.72 -10.36 36.29
CA ILE A 35 -15.47 -11.04 35.22
C ILE A 35 -16.58 -10.13 34.65
N ILE A 36 -17.33 -9.46 35.52
CA ILE A 36 -18.41 -8.55 35.13
C ILE A 36 -17.81 -7.36 34.30
N VAL A 37 -16.75 -6.76 34.80
CA VAL A 37 -16.08 -5.64 34.07
C VAL A 37 -15.58 -6.09 32.71
N LEU A 38 -14.92 -7.25 32.61
CA LEU A 38 -14.45 -7.80 31.33
C LEU A 38 -15.61 -8.13 30.39
N SER A 39 -16.74 -8.66 30.92
CA SER A 39 -17.92 -8.97 30.11
C SER A 39 -18.58 -7.69 29.55
N VAL A 40 -18.70 -6.64 30.37
CA VAL A 40 -19.19 -5.32 29.93
C VAL A 40 -18.27 -4.69 28.90
N PHE A 41 -16.96 -4.84 29.08
CA PHE A 41 -15.97 -4.32 28.09
C PHE A 41 -16.04 -5.08 26.76
N CYS A 42 -16.16 -6.43 26.81
CA CYS A 42 -16.32 -7.27 25.63
C CYS A 42 -17.63 -6.98 24.88
N THR A 43 -18.75 -6.84 25.60
CA THR A 43 -20.04 -6.50 24.97
C THR A 43 -20.01 -5.08 24.38
N GLY A 44 -19.44 -4.10 25.08
CA GLY A 44 -19.23 -2.74 24.56
C GLY A 44 -18.36 -2.72 23.30
N PHE A 45 -17.27 -3.48 23.29
CA PHE A 45 -16.40 -3.61 22.14
C PHE A 45 -17.10 -4.28 20.94
N LEU A 46 -17.88 -5.33 21.18
CA LEU A 46 -18.68 -5.99 20.15
C LEU A 46 -19.74 -5.05 19.55
N ILE A 47 -20.44 -4.28 20.40
CA ILE A 47 -21.41 -3.27 19.97
C ILE A 47 -20.72 -2.19 19.16
N TYR A 48 -19.59 -1.66 19.63
CA TYR A 48 -18.79 -0.67 18.91
C TYR A 48 -18.34 -1.20 17.54
N ARG A 49 -17.85 -2.43 17.49
CA ARG A 49 -17.43 -3.08 16.24
C ARG A 49 -18.59 -3.28 15.27
N THR A 50 -19.76 -3.73 15.76
CA THR A 50 -20.95 -3.91 14.90
C THR A 50 -21.54 -2.58 14.43
N LEU A 51 -21.52 -1.54 15.26
CA LEU A 51 -21.92 -0.19 14.85
C LEU A 51 -20.97 0.39 13.81
N ARG A 52 -19.65 0.24 14.01
CA ARG A 52 -18.65 0.68 13.04
C ARG A 52 -18.77 -0.04 11.70
N LEU A 53 -19.05 -1.34 11.70
CA LEU A 53 -19.30 -2.11 10.47
C LEU A 53 -20.62 -1.71 9.80
N ARG A 54 -21.66 -1.38 10.57
CA ARG A 54 -22.94 -0.87 10.03
C ARG A 54 -22.77 0.54 9.45
N HIS A 55 -22.01 1.41 10.09
CA HIS A 55 -21.70 2.74 9.53
C HIS A 55 -20.84 2.62 8.25
N ALA A 56 -19.87 1.73 8.22
CA ALA A 56 -19.10 1.47 7.01
C ALA A 56 -19.95 0.86 5.88
N ALA A 57 -20.90 -0.02 6.21
CA ALA A 57 -21.83 -0.59 5.25
C ALA A 57 -22.89 0.44 4.78
N ALA A 58 -23.38 1.31 5.67
CA ALA A 58 -24.33 2.37 5.32
C ALA A 58 -23.68 3.46 4.45
N THR A 59 -22.42 3.84 4.74
CA THR A 59 -21.65 4.75 3.86
C THR A 59 -21.29 4.10 2.55
N ALA A 60 -21.00 2.80 2.51
CA ALA A 60 -20.78 2.06 1.28
C ALA A 60 -22.08 1.90 0.46
N ALA A 61 -23.21 1.67 1.10
CA ALA A 61 -24.50 1.55 0.41
C ALA A 61 -25.03 2.90 -0.10
N SER A 62 -24.83 4.01 0.63
CA SER A 62 -25.17 5.34 0.15
C SER A 62 -24.20 5.84 -0.93
N ALA A 63 -22.92 5.46 -0.87
CA ALA A 63 -21.96 5.68 -1.94
C ALA A 63 -22.31 4.85 -3.17
N ALA A 64 -22.71 3.57 -3.02
CA ALA A 64 -23.07 2.71 -4.14
C ALA A 64 -24.35 3.12 -4.88
N SER A 65 -25.37 3.67 -4.19
CA SER A 65 -26.58 4.15 -4.87
C SER A 65 -26.43 5.55 -5.48
N SER A 66 -25.54 6.40 -4.95
CA SER A 66 -25.16 7.68 -5.58
C SER A 66 -24.17 7.47 -6.73
N ASP A 67 -23.32 6.44 -6.63
CA ASP A 67 -22.28 6.12 -7.61
C ASP A 67 -22.86 5.40 -8.84
N ASN A 68 -23.92 4.57 -8.70
CA ASN A 68 -24.52 3.90 -9.86
C ASN A 68 -25.18 4.89 -10.84
N ASN A 69 -25.79 5.97 -10.39
CA ASN A 69 -26.30 7.02 -11.28
C ASN A 69 -25.21 7.94 -11.81
N ARG A 70 -24.15 8.17 -11.02
CA ARG A 70 -23.00 8.96 -11.43
C ARG A 70 -22.08 8.18 -12.35
N THR A 71 -21.85 6.88 -12.06
CA THR A 71 -21.03 5.98 -12.87
C THR A 71 -21.69 5.64 -14.22
N GLN A 72 -23.03 5.62 -14.30
CA GLN A 72 -23.72 5.49 -15.61
C GLN A 72 -23.62 6.77 -16.43
N ALA A 73 -23.84 7.94 -15.82
CA ALA A 73 -23.67 9.22 -16.51
C ALA A 73 -22.18 9.53 -16.83
N GLU A 74 -21.25 9.17 -15.96
CA GLU A 74 -19.81 9.30 -16.19
C GLU A 74 -19.29 8.23 -17.15
N ASN A 75 -19.82 7.01 -17.15
CA ASN A 75 -19.51 5.97 -18.15
C ASN A 75 -20.10 6.28 -19.52
N GLU A 76 -21.28 6.89 -19.62
CA GLU A 76 -21.82 7.35 -20.89
C GLU A 76 -21.11 8.63 -21.38
N ALA A 77 -20.82 9.57 -20.50
CA ALA A 77 -19.97 10.72 -20.82
C ALA A 77 -18.52 10.30 -21.10
N GLY A 78 -17.98 9.30 -20.38
CA GLY A 78 -16.68 8.68 -20.64
C GLY A 78 -16.68 7.94 -21.96
N LYS A 79 -17.71 7.15 -22.26
CA LYS A 79 -17.87 6.41 -23.52
C LYS A 79 -18.07 7.36 -24.72
N GLN A 80 -18.75 8.49 -24.49
CA GLN A 80 -18.89 9.55 -25.47
C GLN A 80 -17.58 10.31 -25.68
N ARG A 81 -16.82 10.59 -24.61
CA ARG A 81 -15.44 11.17 -24.67
C ARG A 81 -14.44 10.18 -25.27
N TYR A 82 -14.57 8.88 -25.00
CA TYR A 82 -13.78 7.82 -25.65
C TYR A 82 -14.02 7.73 -27.14
N LYS A 83 -15.24 8.00 -27.62
CA LYS A 83 -15.54 8.08 -29.04
C LYS A 83 -14.95 9.31 -29.74
N THR A 84 -14.70 10.40 -29.00
CA THR A 84 -14.23 11.68 -29.56
C THR A 84 -12.70 11.82 -29.54
N THR A 85 -11.95 10.93 -28.85
CA THR A 85 -10.48 11.02 -28.76
C THR A 85 -9.82 9.77 -29.39
N ARG A 86 -10.26 9.36 -30.57
CA ARG A 86 -9.43 8.53 -31.42
C ARG A 86 -8.41 9.45 -32.07
N LEU A 87 -7.20 9.46 -31.52
CA LEU A 87 -6.07 10.07 -32.22
C LEU A 87 -5.83 9.30 -33.52
N SER A 88 -5.63 10.02 -34.61
CA SER A 88 -5.17 9.43 -35.86
C SER A 88 -3.73 8.92 -35.71
N ASP A 89 -3.29 8.04 -36.57
CA ASP A 89 -1.91 7.53 -36.55
C ASP A 89 -0.88 8.66 -36.68
N GLU A 90 -1.19 9.71 -37.46
CA GLU A 90 -0.31 10.87 -37.60
C GLU A 90 -0.24 11.70 -36.31
N GLU A 91 -1.35 11.85 -35.59
CA GLU A 91 -1.38 12.51 -34.30
C GLU A 91 -0.62 11.71 -33.25
N CYS A 92 -0.77 10.37 -33.26
CA CYS A 92 0.00 9.48 -32.41
C CYS A 92 1.51 9.59 -32.66
N LYS A 93 1.94 9.62 -33.92
CA LYS A 93 3.35 9.80 -34.30
C LYS A 93 3.89 11.17 -33.84
N ARG A 94 3.12 12.25 -34.02
CA ARG A 94 3.54 13.60 -33.56
C ARG A 94 3.67 13.62 -32.03
N LEU A 95 2.64 13.13 -31.31
CA LEU A 95 2.64 13.10 -29.86
C LEU A 95 3.77 12.23 -29.31
N SER A 96 4.06 11.09 -29.93
CA SER A 96 5.20 10.24 -29.59
C SER A 96 6.52 10.98 -29.69
N LYS A 97 6.76 11.72 -30.78
CA LYS A 97 7.96 12.54 -30.96
C LYS A 97 8.07 13.65 -29.92
N THR A 98 6.96 14.34 -29.65
CA THR A 98 6.90 15.37 -28.60
C THR A 98 7.26 14.80 -27.23
N LEU A 99 6.71 13.62 -26.89
CA LEU A 99 7.05 12.94 -25.64
C LEU A 99 8.53 12.58 -25.55
N ASP A 100 9.10 11.99 -26.59
CA ASP A 100 10.53 11.67 -26.63
C ASP A 100 11.40 12.93 -26.47
N GLN A 101 11.01 14.03 -27.07
CA GLN A 101 11.70 15.31 -26.88
C GLN A 101 11.59 15.81 -25.43
N VAL A 102 10.40 15.80 -24.84
CA VAL A 102 10.18 16.18 -23.43
C VAL A 102 11.00 15.31 -22.49
N MET A 103 10.99 13.99 -22.72
CA MET A 103 11.75 13.04 -21.89
C MET A 103 13.27 13.32 -21.97
N ARG A 104 13.80 13.67 -23.13
CA ARG A 104 15.22 13.93 -23.34
C ARG A 104 15.66 15.33 -22.88
N SER A 105 14.80 16.35 -23.01
CA SER A 105 15.17 17.72 -22.67
C SER A 105 14.97 18.05 -21.19
N SER A 106 13.84 17.62 -20.60
CA SER A 106 13.43 18.00 -19.24
C SER A 106 13.67 16.90 -18.21
N HIS A 107 13.96 15.67 -18.65
CA HIS A 107 14.19 14.48 -17.81
C HIS A 107 13.12 14.27 -16.71
N PRO A 108 11.81 14.41 -17.01
CA PRO A 108 10.77 14.36 -16.01
C PRO A 108 10.69 13.01 -15.28
N TYR A 109 11.18 11.95 -15.90
CA TYR A 109 11.28 10.61 -15.33
C TYR A 109 12.13 10.53 -14.05
N LYS A 110 13.01 11.50 -13.80
CA LYS A 110 13.79 11.59 -12.54
C LYS A 110 12.94 11.94 -11.34
N ASN A 111 11.76 12.52 -11.54
CA ASN A 111 10.80 12.68 -10.45
C ASN A 111 10.12 11.33 -10.13
N PRO A 112 10.30 10.78 -8.90
CA PRO A 112 9.69 9.51 -8.51
C PRO A 112 8.15 9.57 -8.50
N ASP A 113 7.57 10.76 -8.26
CA ASP A 113 6.13 10.99 -8.13
C ASP A 113 5.47 11.48 -9.43
N LEU A 114 6.17 11.40 -10.57
CA LEU A 114 5.65 11.82 -11.86
C LEU A 114 4.34 11.09 -12.19
N LYS A 115 3.30 11.87 -12.45
CA LYS A 115 1.97 11.35 -12.86
C LYS A 115 1.77 11.57 -14.35
N ILE A 116 0.89 10.75 -14.95
CA ILE A 116 0.51 10.90 -16.36
C ILE A 116 -0.08 12.29 -16.66
N SER A 117 -0.79 12.89 -15.68
CA SER A 117 -1.32 14.26 -15.78
C SER A 117 -0.24 15.32 -15.89
N ASP A 118 0.90 15.11 -15.21
CA ASP A 118 2.01 16.06 -15.23
C ASP A 118 2.79 15.94 -16.55
N LEU A 119 2.98 14.70 -17.02
CA LEU A 119 3.57 14.45 -18.34
C LEU A 119 2.70 15.01 -19.47
N ALA A 120 1.37 14.91 -19.33
CA ALA A 120 0.42 15.47 -20.29
C ALA A 120 0.56 17.00 -20.42
N LYS A 121 0.70 17.71 -19.27
CA LYS A 121 0.97 19.16 -19.27
C LYS A 121 2.27 19.52 -19.97
N LEU A 122 3.34 18.73 -19.72
CA LEU A 122 4.64 18.96 -20.37
C LEU A 122 4.61 18.72 -21.88
N ALA A 123 3.75 17.81 -22.35
CA ALA A 123 3.59 17.49 -23.76
C ALA A 123 2.44 18.30 -24.44
N ASP A 124 1.88 19.29 -23.76
CA ASP A 124 0.74 20.10 -24.22
C ASP A 124 -0.42 19.27 -24.75
N THR A 125 -0.82 18.27 -23.94
CA THR A 125 -1.89 17.33 -24.29
C THR A 125 -2.72 16.93 -23.08
N SER A 126 -3.74 16.11 -23.29
CA SER A 126 -4.55 15.56 -22.19
C SER A 126 -3.98 14.23 -21.68
N ALA A 127 -4.20 13.94 -20.37
CA ALA A 127 -3.86 12.63 -19.79
C ALA A 127 -4.60 11.48 -20.50
N HIS A 128 -5.77 11.76 -21.06
CA HIS A 128 -6.55 10.81 -21.83
C HIS A 128 -5.91 10.46 -23.17
N ALA A 129 -5.42 11.48 -23.89
CA ALA A 129 -4.68 11.30 -25.13
C ALA A 129 -3.40 10.48 -24.90
N LEU A 130 -2.67 10.76 -23.79
CA LEU A 130 -1.50 9.95 -23.43
C LEU A 130 -1.87 8.50 -23.09
N SER A 131 -2.96 8.28 -22.34
CA SER A 131 -3.45 6.92 -22.03
C SER A 131 -3.80 6.17 -23.32
N PHE A 132 -4.44 6.82 -24.28
CA PHE A 132 -4.72 6.24 -25.59
C PHE A 132 -3.41 5.92 -26.34
N LEU A 133 -2.49 6.86 -26.41
CA LEU A 133 -1.20 6.67 -27.07
C LEU A 133 -0.43 5.47 -26.50
N PHE A 134 -0.29 5.39 -25.17
CA PHE A 134 0.42 4.28 -24.54
C PHE A 134 -0.25 2.95 -24.78
N ASN A 135 -1.56 2.84 -24.49
CA ASN A 135 -2.27 1.57 -24.50
C ASN A 135 -2.62 1.08 -25.92
N GLN A 136 -2.99 1.98 -26.84
CA GLN A 136 -3.48 1.61 -28.16
C GLN A 136 -2.40 1.67 -29.24
N TYR A 137 -1.56 2.69 -29.21
CA TYR A 137 -0.55 2.90 -30.24
C TYR A 137 0.80 2.28 -29.87
N MET A 138 1.33 2.56 -28.68
CA MET A 138 2.63 2.05 -28.24
C MET A 138 2.56 0.63 -27.65
N GLN A 139 1.38 0.12 -27.32
CA GLN A 139 1.17 -1.19 -26.67
C GLN A 139 2.01 -1.35 -25.39
N LYS A 140 2.19 -0.28 -24.63
CA LYS A 140 2.96 -0.22 -23.37
C LYS A 140 2.16 0.51 -22.30
N SER A 141 2.38 0.14 -21.04
CA SER A 141 1.84 0.94 -19.95
C SER A 141 2.64 2.26 -19.78
N TYR A 142 2.00 3.27 -19.20
CA TYR A 142 2.68 4.51 -18.80
C TYR A 142 3.92 4.23 -17.93
N TYR A 143 3.78 3.31 -16.97
CA TYR A 143 4.89 2.96 -16.07
C TYR A 143 6.04 2.25 -16.78
N ASP A 144 5.76 1.38 -17.74
CA ASP A 144 6.80 0.71 -18.52
C ASP A 144 7.55 1.72 -19.40
N TYR A 145 6.83 2.68 -19.98
CA TYR A 145 7.43 3.76 -20.76
C TYR A 145 8.41 4.60 -19.89
N ILE A 146 7.95 5.08 -18.73
CA ILE A 146 8.79 5.87 -17.82
C ILE A 146 9.98 5.06 -17.30
N ASN A 147 9.75 3.81 -16.90
CA ASN A 147 10.81 2.97 -16.34
C ASN A 147 11.87 2.59 -17.39
N THR A 148 11.55 2.56 -18.68
CA THR A 148 12.56 2.42 -19.74
C THR A 148 13.58 3.57 -19.68
N TYR A 149 13.12 4.82 -19.60
CA TYR A 149 14.01 5.99 -19.49
C TYR A 149 14.82 5.99 -18.18
N ARG A 150 14.21 5.57 -17.06
CA ARG A 150 14.90 5.44 -15.77
C ARG A 150 16.02 4.38 -15.80
N VAL A 151 15.78 3.26 -16.47
CA VAL A 151 16.79 2.20 -16.65
C VAL A 151 17.91 2.68 -17.58
N ASP A 152 17.59 3.39 -18.66
CA ASP A 152 18.61 3.94 -19.56
C ASP A 152 19.43 5.03 -18.87
N GLU A 153 18.80 5.85 -18.03
CA GLU A 153 19.52 6.82 -17.19
C GLU A 153 20.46 6.13 -16.21
N PHE A 154 20.05 5.01 -15.59
CA PHE A 154 20.94 4.24 -14.75
C PHE A 154 22.16 3.70 -15.51
N LYS A 155 21.96 3.17 -16.72
CA LYS A 155 23.05 2.70 -17.56
C LYS A 155 24.01 3.83 -17.97
N ARG A 156 23.49 5.05 -18.20
CA ARG A 156 24.28 6.24 -18.45
C ARG A 156 25.07 6.65 -17.20
N LEU A 157 24.38 6.75 -16.06
CA LEU A 157 24.94 7.16 -14.79
C LEU A 157 26.14 6.27 -14.39
N VAL A 158 26.01 4.96 -14.51
CA VAL A 158 27.06 3.98 -14.19
C VAL A 158 28.36 4.21 -14.99
N LYS A 159 28.25 4.74 -16.21
CA LYS A 159 29.42 5.05 -17.04
C LYS A 159 30.10 6.36 -16.69
N GLU A 160 29.39 7.27 -16.02
CA GLU A 160 29.86 8.64 -15.77
C GLU A 160 30.37 8.85 -14.34
N ILE A 161 29.92 8.01 -13.38
CA ILE A 161 30.30 8.16 -11.96
C ILE A 161 31.16 7.01 -11.48
N ASP A 162 31.96 7.27 -10.45
CA ASP A 162 32.65 6.23 -9.70
C ASP A 162 31.62 5.43 -8.85
N THR A 163 31.20 4.28 -9.37
CA THR A 163 30.19 3.42 -8.76
C THR A 163 30.57 2.88 -7.40
N SER A 164 31.88 2.89 -7.04
CA SER A 164 32.35 2.46 -5.73
C SER A 164 31.86 3.34 -4.58
N ARG A 165 31.51 4.60 -4.89
CA ARG A 165 31.08 5.61 -3.92
C ARG A 165 29.57 5.60 -3.64
N TYR A 166 28.80 4.87 -4.42
CA TYR A 166 27.35 4.92 -4.34
C TYR A 166 26.75 3.52 -4.18
N THR A 167 25.73 3.43 -3.33
CA THR A 167 24.95 2.20 -3.26
C THR A 167 24.03 2.08 -4.47
N LEU A 168 23.65 0.84 -4.85
CA LEU A 168 22.65 0.60 -5.89
C LEU A 168 21.32 1.34 -5.60
N THR A 169 20.94 1.43 -4.32
CA THR A 169 19.74 2.17 -3.92
C THR A 169 19.88 3.66 -4.19
N ALA A 170 21.00 4.29 -3.84
CA ALA A 170 21.23 5.69 -4.12
C ALA A 170 21.22 5.98 -5.62
N MET A 171 21.92 5.18 -6.41
CA MET A 171 21.92 5.31 -7.87
C MET A 171 20.53 5.15 -8.48
N SER A 172 19.72 4.20 -8.00
CA SER A 172 18.34 4.02 -8.48
C SER A 172 17.44 5.22 -8.16
N GLN A 173 17.61 5.84 -6.99
CA GLN A 173 16.89 7.06 -6.60
C GLN A 173 17.27 8.26 -7.48
N MET A 174 18.56 8.41 -7.82
CA MET A 174 19.02 9.45 -8.77
C MET A 174 18.38 9.31 -10.17
N CYS A 175 17.97 8.09 -10.53
CA CYS A 175 17.26 7.80 -11.78
C CYS A 175 15.72 7.92 -11.66
N GLY A 176 15.19 8.26 -10.48
CA GLY A 176 13.75 8.47 -10.24
C GLY A 176 12.98 7.25 -9.74
N PHE A 177 13.64 6.15 -9.35
CA PHE A 177 12.94 5.04 -8.71
C PHE A 177 12.64 5.36 -7.24
N SER A 178 11.39 5.18 -6.83
CA SER A 178 10.97 5.38 -5.44
C SER A 178 11.39 4.25 -4.49
N SER A 179 11.68 3.05 -5.02
CA SER A 179 12.09 1.90 -4.22
C SER A 179 13.07 1.00 -4.96
N ARG A 180 13.97 0.36 -4.18
CA ARG A 180 14.92 -0.64 -4.69
C ARG A 180 14.20 -1.83 -5.36
N ALA A 181 13.10 -2.29 -4.77
CA ALA A 181 12.35 -3.43 -5.30
C ALA A 181 11.79 -3.13 -6.70
N SER A 182 11.21 -1.94 -6.89
CA SER A 182 10.72 -1.48 -8.19
C SER A 182 11.86 -1.39 -9.21
N PHE A 183 13.00 -0.82 -8.83
CA PHE A 183 14.18 -0.72 -9.69
C PHE A 183 14.66 -2.10 -10.16
N PHE A 184 14.90 -3.04 -9.23
CA PHE A 184 15.39 -4.38 -9.57
C PHE A 184 14.45 -5.12 -10.52
N ARG A 185 13.14 -5.04 -10.27
CA ARG A 185 12.12 -5.68 -11.10
C ARG A 185 12.13 -5.14 -12.53
N HIS A 186 12.06 -3.81 -12.68
CA HIS A 186 12.02 -3.18 -14.01
C HIS A 186 13.35 -3.28 -14.74
N PHE A 187 14.46 -3.15 -14.04
CA PHE A 187 15.78 -3.33 -14.66
C PHE A 187 15.93 -4.72 -15.24
N LYS A 188 15.62 -5.78 -14.46
CA LYS A 188 15.68 -7.16 -14.94
C LYS A 188 14.69 -7.43 -16.08
N SER A 189 13.47 -6.87 -15.99
CA SER A 189 12.47 -7.02 -17.06
C SER A 189 12.92 -6.39 -18.39
N ILE A 190 13.64 -5.26 -18.35
CA ILE A 190 14.06 -4.51 -19.53
C ILE A 190 15.39 -5.04 -20.08
N THR A 191 16.33 -5.46 -19.22
CA THR A 191 17.70 -5.82 -19.61
C THR A 191 17.96 -7.32 -19.66
N GLY A 192 17.09 -8.13 -19.03
CA GLY A 192 17.26 -9.58 -18.87
C GLY A 192 18.13 -9.99 -17.68
N ILE A 193 18.95 -9.08 -17.13
CA ILE A 193 19.89 -9.34 -16.02
C ILE A 193 19.60 -8.43 -14.83
N THR A 194 20.11 -8.78 -13.66
CA THR A 194 19.94 -7.93 -12.47
C THR A 194 20.88 -6.73 -12.49
N PRO A 195 20.56 -5.61 -11.79
CA PRO A 195 21.48 -4.49 -11.67
C PRO A 195 22.85 -4.86 -11.07
N SER A 196 22.87 -5.83 -10.14
CA SER A 196 24.10 -6.32 -9.52
C SER A 196 24.98 -7.12 -10.47
N GLU A 197 24.38 -7.83 -11.43
CA GLU A 197 25.10 -8.53 -12.50
C GLU A 197 25.63 -7.55 -13.54
N TYR A 198 24.89 -6.47 -13.80
CA TYR A 198 25.26 -5.42 -14.76
C TYR A 198 26.49 -4.61 -14.31
N LEU A 199 26.75 -4.53 -13.00
CA LEU A 199 27.89 -3.80 -12.41
C LEU A 199 29.16 -4.65 -12.21
N LYS A 200 29.12 -5.93 -12.53
CA LYS A 200 30.29 -6.83 -12.48
C LYS A 200 31.11 -6.75 -13.75
#